data_73733ca8343fdf7198b226c4f8526188
#
_entry.id   73733ca8343fdf7198b226c4f8526188
#
_cell.length_a   1.000
_cell.length_b   1.000
_cell.length_c   1.000
_cell.angle_alpha   90.00
_cell.angle_beta   90.00
_cell.angle_gamma   90.00
#
_symmetry.space_group_name_H-M   'P 1'
#
loop_
_entity.id
_entity.type
_entity.pdbx_description
1 polymer ?
#
loop_
_entity_poly.entity_id
_entity_poly.type
_entity_poly.pdbx_seq_one_letter_code
_entity_poly.pdbx_strand_id
1 'polypeptide(L)'
;MRTHLRALTAVTTVTAVAALAACSAETTDDAAEPSQDSAAATIEGPVISYNSPTEWANWGAVLEAFTAETGIEAPSDPKNSGQSIAALEAEAAAPVADTAYYGVVFGYQASDKGLVQAYEPEGVDEVPDALKDPDGEWFAVHQGAIAFLVNTDELGDLPVPTTWEDLTDPMYEGMVGYLDPTQAAVGYSVLTAANLALGGDLDDFGPGLEWAAKMKANGVVNPVQTATASVQQGEIPILIDADFNGHTLTAAGDPIEVVYPEDGSLAIPYVMSLVADAPHEEAGKAFLDYVLSDEAQALFAESYLKPIRDVEVDPQIAEVFPDDYDSLVATPDFAQMQQVQEDVMARYQAEILG
;
A
#
# COMPACT_ATOMS: atom_id res chain seq x y z
N MET A 1 -35.74 46.96 -23.85
CA MET A 1 -36.02 48.17 -23.04
C MET A 1 -34.90 48.27 -22.04
N ARG A 2 -33.93 49.12 -22.30
CA ARG A 2 -33.68 50.43 -21.62
C ARG A 2 -33.31 50.21 -20.14
N THR A 3 -32.21 50.66 -19.53
CA THR A 3 -31.23 51.71 -19.85
C THR A 3 -30.19 51.73 -18.72
N HIS A 4 -28.91 51.91 -19.07
CA HIS A 4 -27.90 52.81 -18.50
C HIS A 4 -27.89 53.10 -16.96
N LEU A 5 -26.77 53.21 -16.29
CA LEU A 5 -25.86 54.37 -16.29
C LEU A 5 -24.59 54.13 -15.49
N ARG A 6 -23.51 54.61 -16.00
CA ARG A 6 -22.20 55.04 -15.64
C ARG A 6 -22.08 55.93 -14.39
N ALA A 7 -20.91 55.84 -13.70
CA ALA A 7 -20.04 56.97 -13.27
C ALA A 7 -18.86 56.37 -12.51
N LEU A 8 -17.64 56.47 -12.81
CA LEU A 8 -16.58 57.47 -13.02
C LEU A 8 -16.13 58.23 -11.74
N THR A 9 -14.80 58.19 -11.55
CA THR A 9 -13.87 59.14 -10.90
C THR A 9 -13.71 59.00 -9.37
N ALA A 10 -12.50 59.06 -8.71
CA ALA A 10 -11.36 59.90 -9.01
C ALA A 10 -10.05 59.37 -8.34
N VAL A 11 -8.96 59.68 -8.98
CA VAL A 11 -7.54 59.59 -8.55
C VAL A 11 -7.25 60.64 -7.46
N THR A 12 -6.43 60.29 -6.44
CA THR A 12 -5.70 61.27 -5.69
C THR A 12 -4.30 60.77 -5.34
N THR A 13 -3.32 61.31 -6.01
CA THR A 13 -1.88 61.23 -5.78
C THR A 13 -1.51 62.17 -4.62
N VAL A 14 -0.72 61.72 -3.65
CA VAL A 14 0.02 62.63 -2.74
C VAL A 14 1.46 62.17 -2.64
N THR A 15 2.31 63.08 -3.14
CA THR A 15 3.77 63.07 -3.05
C THR A 15 4.20 63.97 -1.88
N ALA A 16 5.16 63.55 -1.05
CA ALA A 16 5.98 64.41 -0.22
C ALA A 16 7.21 63.63 0.29
N VAL A 17 8.36 63.77 -0.25
CA VAL A 17 9.48 64.71 0.08
C VAL A 17 10.29 64.29 1.32
N ALA A 18 11.55 64.03 1.01
CA ALA A 18 12.66 63.62 1.87
C ALA A 18 13.08 64.74 2.88
N ALA A 19 13.67 64.32 3.98
CA ALA A 19 14.62 65.14 4.73
C ALA A 19 15.74 64.24 5.28
N LEU A 20 16.96 64.52 4.81
CA LEU A 20 18.23 64.04 5.37
C LEU A 20 18.53 64.80 6.67
N ALA A 21 18.99 64.10 7.70
CA ALA A 21 19.84 64.68 8.72
C ALA A 21 20.92 63.67 9.10
N ALA A 22 22.13 63.96 8.77
CA ALA A 22 23.33 63.28 9.22
C ALA A 22 23.75 63.81 10.57
N CYS A 23 24.12 62.93 11.51
CA CYS A 23 25.11 63.24 12.55
C CYS A 23 25.87 61.97 12.93
N SER A 24 27.16 62.04 12.71
CA SER A 24 28.18 61.05 13.07
C SER A 24 28.50 61.10 14.58
N ALA A 25 28.73 59.92 15.16
CA ALA A 25 29.67 59.73 16.27
C ALA A 25 30.12 58.27 16.34
N GLU A 26 31.39 58.08 16.55
CA GLU A 26 32.25 56.90 16.44
C GLU A 26 32.05 55.85 17.54
N THR A 27 32.40 54.61 17.10
CA THR A 27 33.12 53.51 17.78
C THR A 27 32.43 52.77 18.94
N THR A 28 32.16 51.51 18.75
CA THR A 28 33.02 50.37 19.19
C THR A 28 32.57 49.07 18.53
N ASP A 29 33.55 48.31 18.06
CA ASP A 29 33.55 46.94 17.58
C ASP A 29 32.84 46.02 18.56
N ASP A 30 31.80 45.33 18.10
CA ASP A 30 31.48 43.97 18.49
C ASP A 30 30.68 43.34 17.34
N ALA A 31 31.37 42.55 16.52
CA ALA A 31 30.76 41.84 15.41
C ALA A 31 29.96 40.65 15.93
N ALA A 32 28.69 40.86 16.21
CA ALA A 32 27.73 39.79 16.20
C ALA A 32 27.33 39.56 14.73
N GLU A 33 27.83 38.47 14.16
CA GLU A 33 27.29 37.92 12.91
C GLU A 33 25.77 37.72 13.07
N PRO A 34 24.94 38.15 12.10
CA PRO A 34 23.56 37.75 12.10
C PRO A 34 23.55 36.24 11.86
N SER A 35 23.14 35.48 12.85
CA SER A 35 22.69 34.13 12.66
C SER A 35 21.68 34.15 11.49
N GLN A 36 22.08 33.58 10.36
CA GLN A 36 21.14 33.17 9.33
C GLN A 36 20.27 32.11 9.97
N ASP A 37 19.11 32.52 10.48
CA ASP A 37 17.97 31.65 10.62
C ASP A 37 17.70 31.14 9.20
N SER A 38 18.13 29.91 8.94
CA SER A 38 17.79 29.19 7.74
C SER A 38 16.28 28.94 7.89
N ALA A 39 15.46 29.84 7.36
CA ALA A 39 14.07 29.56 7.16
C ALA A 39 14.02 28.28 6.32
N ALA A 40 13.62 27.18 6.90
CA ALA A 40 13.34 25.97 6.18
C ALA A 40 12.43 26.36 5.01
N ALA A 41 12.81 26.01 3.80
CA ALA A 41 12.00 26.29 2.62
C ALA A 41 10.64 25.66 2.86
N THR A 42 9.59 26.46 2.80
CA THR A 42 8.22 25.95 2.92
C THR A 42 7.96 25.09 1.69
N ILE A 43 7.73 23.80 1.89
CA ILE A 43 7.35 22.88 0.80
C ILE A 43 5.96 23.30 0.33
N GLU A 44 5.80 23.54 -0.97
CA GLU A 44 4.55 24.04 -1.56
C GLU A 44 3.74 22.89 -2.16
N GLY A 45 2.41 23.00 -2.07
CA GLY A 45 1.42 22.11 -2.68
C GLY A 45 0.92 21.01 -1.74
N PRO A 46 -0.18 20.35 -2.11
CA PRO A 46 -0.55 19.07 -1.49
C PRO A 46 0.36 17.98 -2.02
N VAL A 47 0.40 16.82 -1.34
CA VAL A 47 0.90 15.59 -1.93
C VAL A 47 -0.27 14.76 -2.43
N ILE A 48 -0.28 14.38 -3.69
CA ILE A 48 -1.28 13.47 -4.27
C ILE A 48 -0.66 12.06 -4.33
N SER A 49 -1.09 11.20 -3.41
CA SER A 49 -0.66 9.80 -3.35
C SER A 49 -1.76 8.89 -3.88
N TYR A 50 -1.54 8.23 -5.02
CA TYR A 50 -2.50 7.30 -5.58
C TYR A 50 -2.60 6.03 -4.74
N ASN A 51 -3.85 5.54 -4.55
CA ASN A 51 -4.21 4.35 -3.78
C ASN A 51 -3.95 4.46 -2.26
N SER A 52 -4.34 5.59 -1.67
CA SER A 52 -4.29 5.82 -0.21
C SER A 52 -5.70 5.96 0.39
N PRO A 53 -6.55 4.90 0.34
CA PRO A 53 -7.93 4.96 0.84
C PRO A 53 -7.96 5.00 2.37
N THR A 54 -8.71 5.93 2.95
CA THR A 54 -8.78 6.16 4.41
C THR A 54 -9.22 4.94 5.20
N GLU A 55 -10.05 4.10 4.61
CA GLU A 55 -10.70 2.96 5.28
C GLU A 55 -9.86 1.66 5.23
N TRP A 56 -8.65 1.70 4.68
CA TRP A 56 -7.81 0.54 4.52
C TRP A 56 -6.36 0.82 4.88
N ALA A 57 -5.66 -0.14 5.48
CA ALA A 57 -4.25 -0.07 5.87
C ALA A 57 -3.91 1.13 6.78
N ASN A 58 -4.88 1.63 7.53
CA ASN A 58 -4.78 2.83 8.38
C ASN A 58 -4.32 4.12 7.66
N TRP A 59 -4.48 4.16 6.31
CA TRP A 59 -4.10 5.34 5.54
C TRP A 59 -4.73 6.63 6.06
N GLY A 60 -5.96 6.56 6.60
CA GLY A 60 -6.61 7.73 7.19
C GLY A 60 -5.78 8.39 8.29
N ALA A 61 -5.28 7.60 9.23
CA ALA A 61 -4.43 8.08 10.33
C ALA A 61 -3.05 8.56 9.82
N VAL A 62 -2.44 7.82 8.88
CA VAL A 62 -1.14 8.18 8.28
C VAL A 62 -1.20 9.53 7.56
N LEU A 63 -2.24 9.77 6.73
CA LEU A 63 -2.43 11.03 6.00
C LEU A 63 -2.71 12.20 6.96
N GLU A 64 -3.50 11.97 8.02
CA GLU A 64 -3.80 12.98 9.04
C GLU A 64 -2.54 13.35 9.84
N ALA A 65 -1.77 12.36 10.28
CA ALA A 65 -0.54 12.56 11.04
C ALA A 65 0.53 13.29 10.20
N PHE A 66 0.75 12.88 8.96
CA PHE A 66 1.62 13.59 8.01
C PHE A 66 1.23 15.07 7.86
N THR A 67 -0.07 15.32 7.65
CA THR A 67 -0.56 16.70 7.50
C THR A 67 -0.38 17.51 8.79
N ALA A 68 -0.58 16.88 9.95
CA ALA A 68 -0.39 17.55 11.26
C ALA A 68 1.07 17.90 11.52
N GLU A 69 2.01 17.03 11.14
CA GLU A 69 3.44 17.22 11.33
C GLU A 69 4.01 18.27 10.37
N THR A 70 3.70 18.15 9.07
CA THR A 70 4.35 18.92 8.02
C THR A 70 3.57 20.17 7.58
N GLY A 71 2.26 20.20 7.81
CA GLY A 71 1.37 21.22 7.26
C GLY A 71 1.04 21.01 5.77
N ILE A 72 1.53 19.94 5.13
CA ILE A 72 1.26 19.61 3.74
C ILE A 72 -0.07 18.82 3.70
N GLU A 73 -1.01 19.26 2.87
CA GLU A 73 -2.26 18.52 2.68
C GLU A 73 -2.01 17.21 1.91
N ALA A 74 -2.55 16.10 2.42
CA ALA A 74 -2.47 14.79 1.80
C ALA A 74 -3.88 14.17 1.64
N PRO A 75 -4.62 14.52 0.57
CA PRO A 75 -5.96 14.00 0.36
C PRO A 75 -5.93 12.51 0.03
N SER A 76 -6.89 11.76 0.57
CA SER A 76 -7.08 10.34 0.27
C SER A 76 -7.42 10.12 -1.22
N ASP A 77 -6.89 9.04 -1.78
CA ASP A 77 -7.23 8.57 -3.12
C ASP A 77 -7.63 7.08 -3.08
N PRO A 78 -8.86 6.72 -3.47
CA PRO A 78 -9.39 5.36 -3.30
C PRO A 78 -9.13 4.42 -4.50
N LYS A 79 -8.11 4.68 -5.32
CA LYS A 79 -7.73 3.77 -6.39
C LYS A 79 -7.27 2.41 -5.84
N ASN A 80 -7.25 1.39 -6.70
CA ASN A 80 -6.50 0.16 -6.45
C ASN A 80 -5.21 0.14 -7.28
N SER A 81 -4.34 -0.85 -7.07
CA SER A 81 -3.02 -0.94 -7.74
C SER A 81 -3.12 -0.86 -9.27
N GLY A 82 -4.04 -1.62 -9.88
CA GLY A 82 -4.22 -1.61 -11.34
C GLY A 82 -4.77 -0.27 -11.86
N GLN A 83 -5.67 0.36 -11.12
CA GLN A 83 -6.19 1.69 -11.46
C GLN A 83 -5.10 2.76 -11.33
N SER A 84 -4.19 2.63 -10.35
CA SER A 84 -3.06 3.53 -10.19
C SER A 84 -2.12 3.47 -11.39
N ILE A 85 -1.70 2.27 -11.81
CA ILE A 85 -0.86 2.09 -13.00
C ILE A 85 -1.55 2.65 -14.25
N ALA A 86 -2.82 2.32 -14.47
CA ALA A 86 -3.57 2.83 -15.63
C ALA A 86 -3.68 4.38 -15.63
N ALA A 87 -3.85 4.99 -14.46
CA ALA A 87 -3.87 6.45 -14.33
C ALA A 87 -2.49 7.06 -14.62
N LEU A 88 -1.41 6.53 -14.01
CA LEU A 88 -0.04 6.98 -14.27
C LEU A 88 0.32 6.87 -15.76
N GLU A 89 -0.04 5.80 -16.44
CA GLU A 89 0.17 5.67 -17.90
C GLU A 89 -0.60 6.73 -18.69
N ALA A 90 -1.86 6.96 -18.35
CA ALA A 90 -2.69 7.94 -19.05
C ALA A 90 -2.21 9.38 -18.84
N GLU A 91 -1.58 9.65 -17.71
CA GLU A 91 -1.14 10.98 -17.25
C GLU A 91 0.37 11.21 -17.45
N ALA A 92 1.12 10.25 -18.02
CA ALA A 92 2.58 10.32 -18.14
C ALA A 92 3.11 11.60 -18.84
N ALA A 93 2.32 12.24 -19.72
CA ALA A 93 2.70 13.50 -20.38
C ALA A 93 2.44 14.74 -19.51
N ALA A 94 1.64 14.63 -18.46
CA ALA A 94 1.30 15.69 -17.50
C ALA A 94 0.85 15.02 -16.20
N PRO A 95 1.77 14.57 -15.35
CA PRO A 95 1.46 13.83 -14.13
C PRO A 95 0.56 14.62 -13.18
N VAL A 96 -0.32 13.92 -12.48
CA VAL A 96 -1.22 14.45 -11.46
C VAL A 96 -0.81 13.98 -10.07
N ALA A 97 -0.37 12.73 -9.96
CA ALA A 97 0.12 12.16 -8.72
C ALA A 97 1.58 12.56 -8.46
N ASP A 98 1.93 12.66 -7.19
CA ASP A 98 3.30 12.87 -6.72
C ASP A 98 3.93 11.54 -6.29
N THR A 99 3.13 10.68 -5.64
CA THR A 99 3.52 9.35 -5.22
C THR A 99 2.45 8.33 -5.59
N ALA A 100 2.82 7.06 -5.60
CA ALA A 100 1.88 5.96 -5.82
C ALA A 100 2.19 4.78 -4.89
N TYR A 101 1.12 4.15 -4.38
CA TYR A 101 1.16 3.00 -3.51
C TYR A 101 0.47 1.81 -4.18
N TYR A 102 1.07 0.64 -4.13
CA TYR A 102 0.54 -0.57 -4.77
C TYR A 102 1.23 -1.85 -4.26
N GLY A 103 0.64 -3.01 -4.56
CA GLY A 103 1.30 -4.29 -4.35
C GLY A 103 2.59 -4.40 -5.17
N VAL A 104 3.59 -5.11 -4.65
CA VAL A 104 4.97 -5.15 -5.16
C VAL A 104 5.10 -5.45 -6.66
N VAL A 105 4.29 -6.36 -7.22
CA VAL A 105 4.33 -6.67 -8.67
C VAL A 105 4.01 -5.46 -9.55
N PHE A 106 3.22 -4.52 -9.05
CA PHE A 106 2.92 -3.26 -9.74
C PHE A 106 4.05 -2.23 -9.60
N GLY A 107 4.89 -2.34 -8.56
CA GLY A 107 6.13 -1.58 -8.45
C GLY A 107 7.06 -1.87 -9.62
N TYR A 108 7.31 -3.15 -9.90
CA TYR A 108 8.07 -3.56 -11.08
C TYR A 108 7.43 -3.06 -12.39
N GLN A 109 6.11 -3.15 -12.54
CA GLN A 109 5.42 -2.64 -13.73
C GLN A 109 5.59 -1.13 -13.89
N ALA A 110 5.55 -0.37 -12.80
CA ALA A 110 5.74 1.08 -12.83
C ALA A 110 7.16 1.44 -13.29
N SER A 111 8.19 0.75 -12.77
CA SER A 111 9.58 0.88 -13.16
C SER A 111 9.79 0.53 -14.63
N ASP A 112 9.36 -0.65 -15.06
CA ASP A 112 9.50 -1.13 -16.45
C ASP A 112 8.89 -0.17 -17.48
N LYS A 113 7.85 0.55 -17.10
CA LYS A 113 7.15 1.52 -17.95
C LYS A 113 7.69 2.94 -17.85
N GLY A 114 8.66 3.20 -16.96
CA GLY A 114 9.22 4.52 -16.71
C GLY A 114 8.22 5.52 -16.13
N LEU A 115 7.27 5.05 -15.32
CA LEU A 115 6.22 5.87 -14.68
C LEU A 115 6.68 6.50 -13.38
N VAL A 116 7.80 6.05 -12.84
CA VAL A 116 8.36 6.44 -11.55
C VAL A 116 9.81 6.83 -11.70
N GLN A 117 10.35 7.50 -10.70
CA GLN A 117 11.74 7.94 -10.67
C GLN A 117 12.41 7.56 -9.36
N ALA A 118 13.73 7.42 -9.40
CA ALA A 118 14.54 7.07 -8.25
C ALA A 118 14.44 8.11 -7.13
N TYR A 119 14.20 7.64 -5.93
CA TYR A 119 14.29 8.38 -4.69
C TYR A 119 14.63 7.44 -3.53
N GLU A 120 15.60 7.80 -2.73
CA GLU A 120 16.01 7.08 -1.53
C GLU A 120 15.51 7.84 -0.29
N PRO A 121 14.32 7.49 0.27
CA PRO A 121 13.80 8.16 1.44
C PRO A 121 14.61 7.88 2.70
N GLU A 122 14.47 8.73 3.70
CA GLU A 122 15.06 8.49 5.03
C GLU A 122 14.53 7.17 5.59
N GLY A 123 15.42 6.31 6.09
CA GLY A 123 15.08 4.99 6.62
C GLY A 123 15.05 3.85 5.59
N VAL A 124 15.21 4.12 4.29
CA VAL A 124 15.20 3.07 3.24
C VAL A 124 16.33 2.06 3.40
N ASP A 125 17.44 2.43 4.03
CA ASP A 125 18.56 1.52 4.31
C ASP A 125 18.15 0.36 5.24
N GLU A 126 17.12 0.55 6.07
CA GLU A 126 16.59 -0.48 6.97
C GLU A 126 15.59 -1.42 6.27
N VAL A 127 15.09 -1.05 5.09
CA VAL A 127 14.22 -1.92 4.27
C VAL A 127 15.06 -3.06 3.71
N PRO A 128 14.63 -4.34 3.86
CA PRO A 128 15.35 -5.48 3.29
C PRO A 128 15.59 -5.34 1.78
N ASP A 129 16.76 -5.76 1.29
CA ASP A 129 17.12 -5.63 -0.13
C ASP A 129 16.14 -6.34 -1.09
N ALA A 130 15.50 -7.43 -0.64
CA ALA A 130 14.47 -8.12 -1.42
C ALA A 130 13.14 -7.35 -1.53
N LEU A 131 12.99 -6.27 -0.76
CA LEU A 131 11.76 -5.48 -0.64
C LEU A 131 11.95 -4.02 -1.06
N LYS A 132 12.98 -3.74 -1.85
CA LYS A 132 13.22 -2.45 -2.49
C LYS A 132 13.87 -2.63 -3.85
N ASP A 133 13.64 -1.67 -4.73
CA ASP A 133 14.26 -1.66 -6.05
C ASP A 133 15.73 -1.26 -5.97
N PRO A 134 16.65 -1.98 -6.63
CA PRO A 134 18.08 -1.65 -6.60
C PRO A 134 18.41 -0.30 -7.24
N ASP A 135 17.57 0.20 -8.14
CA ASP A 135 17.72 1.51 -8.77
C ASP A 135 16.96 2.62 -8.02
N GLY A 136 16.29 2.29 -6.87
CA GLY A 136 15.62 3.23 -5.98
C GLY A 136 14.26 3.71 -6.48
N GLU A 137 13.62 3.01 -7.43
CA GLU A 137 12.35 3.43 -8.03
C GLU A 137 11.12 3.04 -7.21
N TRP A 138 11.27 2.08 -6.28
CA TRP A 138 10.24 1.73 -5.30
C TRP A 138 10.86 1.09 -4.05
N PHE A 139 10.11 1.11 -2.95
CA PHE A 139 10.46 0.45 -1.69
C PHE A 139 9.19 0.01 -0.97
N ALA A 140 9.27 -1.10 -0.22
CA ALA A 140 8.14 -1.55 0.61
C ALA A 140 7.95 -0.63 1.82
N VAL A 141 6.69 -0.41 2.17
CA VAL A 141 6.29 0.40 3.34
C VAL A 141 5.71 -0.45 4.46
N HIS A 142 5.14 -1.60 4.14
CA HIS A 142 4.65 -2.61 5.06
C HIS A 142 4.37 -3.89 4.28
N GLN A 143 4.09 -4.97 4.98
CA GLN A 143 3.65 -6.23 4.37
C GLN A 143 2.57 -6.91 5.20
N GLY A 144 1.84 -7.81 4.57
CA GLY A 144 1.03 -8.84 5.19
C GLY A 144 1.44 -10.21 4.65
N ALA A 145 0.65 -11.22 4.97
CA ALA A 145 0.77 -12.56 4.42
C ALA A 145 -0.59 -13.09 3.95
N ILE A 146 -0.58 -14.06 3.05
CA ILE A 146 -1.78 -14.80 2.71
C ILE A 146 -2.14 -15.71 3.89
N ALA A 147 -3.40 -15.65 4.32
CA ALA A 147 -3.92 -16.45 5.42
C ALA A 147 -5.33 -16.97 5.10
N PHE A 148 -5.79 -17.96 5.86
CA PHE A 148 -7.19 -18.40 5.84
C PHE A 148 -7.95 -17.62 6.92
N LEU A 149 -8.94 -16.86 6.52
CA LEU A 149 -9.83 -16.11 7.40
C LEU A 149 -11.08 -16.96 7.59
N VAL A 150 -11.21 -17.59 8.75
CA VAL A 150 -12.24 -18.59 9.02
C VAL A 150 -13.31 -18.02 9.92
N ASN A 151 -14.54 -17.89 9.42
CA ASN A 151 -15.70 -17.56 10.25
C ASN A 151 -16.11 -18.82 11.03
N THR A 152 -15.77 -18.85 12.31
CA THR A 152 -15.95 -20.03 13.15
C THR A 152 -17.42 -20.33 13.45
N ASP A 153 -18.30 -19.34 13.44
CA ASP A 153 -19.74 -19.53 13.63
C ASP A 153 -20.35 -20.22 12.41
N GLU A 154 -19.95 -19.84 11.20
CA GLU A 154 -20.45 -20.42 9.95
C GLU A 154 -19.76 -21.74 9.58
N LEU A 155 -18.53 -21.97 10.04
CA LEU A 155 -17.85 -23.25 9.91
C LEU A 155 -18.55 -24.33 10.76
N GLY A 156 -19.12 -23.96 11.90
CA GLY A 156 -19.86 -24.85 12.81
C GLY A 156 -18.95 -25.91 13.43
N ASP A 157 -19.38 -27.18 13.34
CA ASP A 157 -18.68 -28.33 13.93
C ASP A 157 -17.55 -28.89 13.02
N LEU A 158 -17.31 -28.30 11.84
CA LEU A 158 -16.23 -28.74 10.97
C LEU A 158 -14.87 -28.32 11.54
N PRO A 159 -13.80 -29.11 11.32
CA PRO A 159 -12.46 -28.69 11.73
C PRO A 159 -12.03 -27.44 10.98
N VAL A 160 -11.19 -26.61 11.62
CA VAL A 160 -10.54 -25.48 10.96
C VAL A 160 -9.45 -26.03 10.04
N PRO A 161 -9.42 -25.65 8.73
CA PRO A 161 -8.39 -26.11 7.82
C PRO A 161 -7.03 -25.46 8.17
N THR A 162 -5.96 -26.24 8.17
CA THR A 162 -4.61 -25.78 8.50
C THR A 162 -3.59 -25.90 7.36
N THR A 163 -3.97 -26.55 6.26
CA THR A 163 -3.13 -26.72 5.06
C THR A 163 -3.88 -26.36 3.78
N TRP A 164 -3.14 -26.09 2.70
CA TRP A 164 -3.73 -25.82 1.40
C TRP A 164 -4.50 -27.04 0.85
N GLU A 165 -4.06 -28.26 1.19
CA GLU A 165 -4.75 -29.47 0.73
C GLU A 165 -6.08 -29.68 1.48
N ASP A 166 -6.17 -29.33 2.76
CA ASP A 166 -7.42 -29.42 3.54
C ASP A 166 -8.58 -28.70 2.86
N LEU A 167 -8.30 -27.50 2.28
CA LEU A 167 -9.32 -26.70 1.61
C LEU A 167 -9.98 -27.40 0.41
N THR A 168 -9.35 -28.44 -0.13
CA THR A 168 -9.88 -29.22 -1.25
C THR A 168 -10.77 -30.38 -0.80
N ASP A 169 -10.87 -30.63 0.52
CA ASP A 169 -11.73 -31.70 1.04
C ASP A 169 -13.21 -31.38 0.76
N PRO A 170 -13.99 -32.37 0.28
CA PRO A 170 -15.45 -32.20 0.04
C PRO A 170 -16.25 -31.71 1.25
N MET A 171 -15.72 -31.80 2.48
CA MET A 171 -16.41 -31.25 3.65
C MET A 171 -16.55 -29.73 3.60
N TYR A 172 -15.67 -29.03 2.84
CA TYR A 172 -15.70 -27.59 2.64
C TYR A 172 -16.31 -27.19 1.28
N GLU A 173 -17.07 -28.08 0.62
CA GLU A 173 -17.71 -27.80 -0.67
C GLU A 173 -18.54 -26.51 -0.62
N GLY A 174 -18.18 -25.51 -1.47
CA GLY A 174 -18.86 -24.23 -1.56
C GLY A 174 -18.62 -23.27 -0.41
N MET A 175 -17.73 -23.59 0.55
CA MET A 175 -17.44 -22.77 1.73
C MET A 175 -16.20 -21.89 1.57
N VAL A 176 -15.35 -22.16 0.58
CA VAL A 176 -14.08 -21.45 0.40
C VAL A 176 -14.17 -20.40 -0.69
N GLY A 177 -13.59 -19.24 -0.45
CA GLY A 177 -13.46 -18.18 -1.45
C GLY A 177 -12.08 -17.52 -1.45
N TYR A 178 -11.69 -16.98 -2.60
CA TYR A 178 -10.56 -16.09 -2.78
C TYR A 178 -10.78 -15.20 -4.00
N LEU A 179 -10.13 -14.03 -4.05
CA LEU A 179 -10.26 -13.11 -5.18
C LEU A 179 -9.79 -13.76 -6.48
N ASP A 180 -10.46 -13.44 -7.59
CA ASP A 180 -10.07 -13.94 -8.92
C ASP A 180 -8.62 -13.57 -9.24
N PRO A 181 -7.72 -14.55 -9.43
CA PRO A 181 -6.29 -14.30 -9.73
C PRO A 181 -6.06 -13.47 -10.99
N THR A 182 -6.99 -13.50 -11.94
CA THR A 182 -6.89 -12.74 -13.20
C THR A 182 -7.29 -11.28 -13.06
N GLN A 183 -7.89 -10.91 -11.92
CA GLN A 183 -8.44 -9.56 -11.68
C GLN A 183 -7.81 -8.86 -10.48
N ALA A 184 -7.26 -9.61 -9.53
CA ALA A 184 -6.77 -9.07 -8.27
C ALA A 184 -5.37 -9.58 -7.93
N ALA A 185 -4.49 -8.66 -7.49
CA ALA A 185 -3.13 -9.00 -7.05
C ALA A 185 -3.13 -10.02 -5.89
N VAL A 186 -4.04 -9.85 -4.92
CA VAL A 186 -4.18 -10.81 -3.80
C VAL A 186 -4.58 -12.19 -4.33
N GLY A 187 -5.48 -12.29 -5.32
CA GLY A 187 -5.84 -13.56 -5.94
C GLY A 187 -4.65 -14.26 -6.60
N TYR A 188 -3.79 -13.51 -7.32
CA TYR A 188 -2.55 -14.05 -7.86
C TYR A 188 -1.57 -14.49 -6.76
N SER A 189 -1.49 -13.73 -5.67
CA SER A 189 -0.69 -14.11 -4.50
C SER A 189 -1.23 -15.39 -3.83
N VAL A 190 -2.55 -15.59 -3.75
CA VAL A 190 -3.16 -16.84 -3.26
C VAL A 190 -2.76 -18.04 -4.12
N LEU A 191 -2.85 -17.91 -5.45
CA LEU A 191 -2.44 -18.99 -6.35
C LEU A 191 -0.94 -19.29 -6.22
N THR A 192 -0.11 -18.26 -6.09
CA THR A 192 1.35 -18.41 -5.91
C THR A 192 1.67 -19.05 -4.55
N ALA A 193 1.00 -18.63 -3.46
CA ALA A 193 1.18 -19.23 -2.14
C ALA A 193 0.85 -20.74 -2.15
N ALA A 194 -0.31 -21.11 -2.71
CA ALA A 194 -0.70 -22.50 -2.86
C ALA A 194 0.31 -23.28 -3.71
N ASN A 195 0.81 -22.68 -4.81
CA ASN A 195 1.81 -23.33 -5.66
C ASN A 195 3.10 -23.66 -4.90
N LEU A 196 3.65 -22.68 -4.19
CA LEU A 196 4.90 -22.85 -3.42
C LEU A 196 4.71 -23.86 -2.28
N ALA A 197 3.62 -23.78 -1.52
CA ALA A 197 3.31 -24.69 -0.41
C ALA A 197 3.15 -26.14 -0.89
N LEU A 198 2.62 -26.35 -2.09
CA LEU A 198 2.39 -27.67 -2.67
C LEU A 198 3.57 -28.20 -3.49
N GLY A 199 4.74 -27.53 -3.39
CA GLY A 199 6.01 -27.99 -3.96
C GLY A 199 6.28 -27.53 -5.38
N GLY A 200 5.53 -26.55 -5.90
CA GLY A 200 5.87 -25.81 -7.11
C GLY A 200 6.92 -24.71 -6.86
N ASP A 201 7.28 -24.02 -7.92
CA ASP A 201 8.12 -22.84 -7.88
C ASP A 201 7.63 -21.82 -8.93
N LEU A 202 8.37 -20.72 -9.13
CA LEU A 202 7.99 -19.69 -10.11
C LEU A 202 8.18 -20.12 -11.57
N ASP A 203 8.95 -21.19 -11.82
CA ASP A 203 9.11 -21.79 -13.16
C ASP A 203 8.06 -22.91 -13.41
N ASP A 204 7.48 -23.47 -12.33
CA ASP A 204 6.46 -24.52 -12.39
C ASP A 204 5.24 -24.21 -11.52
N PHE A 205 4.19 -23.70 -12.12
CA PHE A 205 2.87 -23.49 -11.52
C PHE A 205 1.92 -24.69 -11.63
N GLY A 206 2.44 -25.87 -12.00
CA GLY A 206 1.63 -27.10 -12.09
C GLY A 206 0.89 -27.41 -10.81
N PRO A 207 1.54 -27.49 -9.62
CA PRO A 207 0.88 -27.76 -8.35
C PRO A 207 -0.21 -26.76 -7.98
N GLY A 208 0.05 -25.44 -8.15
CA GLY A 208 -0.95 -24.40 -7.87
C GLY A 208 -2.17 -24.46 -8.80
N LEU A 209 -1.97 -24.71 -10.08
CA LEU A 209 -3.06 -24.87 -11.04
C LEU A 209 -3.87 -26.16 -10.79
N GLU A 210 -3.22 -27.27 -10.39
CA GLU A 210 -3.91 -28.47 -9.96
C GLU A 210 -4.77 -28.23 -8.73
N TRP A 211 -4.24 -27.51 -7.73
CA TRP A 211 -4.99 -27.08 -6.56
C TRP A 211 -6.18 -26.21 -6.96
N ALA A 212 -6.01 -25.20 -7.80
CA ALA A 212 -7.09 -24.35 -8.27
C ALA A 212 -8.19 -25.13 -9.00
N ALA A 213 -7.81 -26.16 -9.78
CA ALA A 213 -8.78 -27.06 -10.43
C ALA A 213 -9.60 -27.87 -9.41
N LYS A 214 -8.96 -28.37 -8.33
CA LYS A 214 -9.63 -29.04 -7.21
C LYS A 214 -10.57 -28.08 -6.49
N MET A 215 -10.13 -26.84 -6.24
CA MET A 215 -10.95 -25.78 -5.62
C MET A 215 -12.18 -25.45 -6.46
N LYS A 216 -12.02 -25.32 -7.79
CA LYS A 216 -13.15 -25.15 -8.71
C LYS A 216 -14.13 -26.33 -8.63
N ALA A 217 -13.63 -27.56 -8.63
CA ALA A 217 -14.46 -28.75 -8.49
C ALA A 217 -15.17 -28.80 -7.14
N ASN A 218 -14.57 -28.23 -6.07
CA ASN A 218 -15.12 -28.10 -4.73
C ASN A 218 -16.01 -26.85 -4.54
N GLY A 219 -16.38 -26.17 -5.62
CA GLY A 219 -17.35 -25.07 -5.59
C GLY A 219 -16.80 -23.76 -5.02
N VAL A 220 -15.49 -23.49 -5.20
CA VAL A 220 -14.88 -22.24 -4.75
C VAL A 220 -15.61 -20.99 -5.27
N VAL A 221 -15.71 -19.97 -4.44
CA VAL A 221 -16.29 -18.67 -4.79
C VAL A 221 -15.17 -17.68 -5.12
N ASN A 222 -15.25 -17.03 -6.28
CA ASN A 222 -14.28 -16.00 -6.68
C ASN A 222 -14.96 -14.62 -6.72
N PRO A 223 -15.03 -13.89 -5.59
CA PRO A 223 -15.53 -12.52 -5.55
C PRO A 223 -14.62 -11.58 -6.34
N VAL A 224 -15.20 -10.52 -6.89
CA VAL A 224 -14.46 -9.56 -7.73
C VAL A 224 -13.77 -8.46 -6.93
N GLN A 225 -14.27 -8.13 -5.73
CA GLN A 225 -13.71 -7.11 -4.82
C GLN A 225 -14.14 -7.40 -3.38
N THR A 226 -13.36 -6.85 -2.42
CA THR A 226 -13.58 -6.87 -0.98
C THR A 226 -14.40 -8.05 -0.46
N ALA A 227 -13.78 -9.20 -0.43
CA ALA A 227 -14.40 -10.41 0.08
C ALA A 227 -14.53 -10.41 1.63
N THR A 228 -13.88 -9.46 2.33
CA THR A 228 -13.94 -9.31 3.79
C THR A 228 -15.36 -9.15 4.32
N ALA A 229 -16.21 -8.40 3.62
CA ALA A 229 -17.62 -8.29 4.00
C ALA A 229 -18.36 -9.64 3.88
N SER A 230 -18.00 -10.47 2.91
CA SER A 230 -18.64 -11.78 2.72
C SER A 230 -18.24 -12.80 3.79
N VAL A 231 -16.96 -12.78 4.26
CA VAL A 231 -16.57 -13.65 5.38
C VAL A 231 -17.16 -13.14 6.69
N GLN A 232 -17.22 -11.84 6.89
CA GLN A 232 -17.84 -11.22 8.07
C GLN A 232 -19.33 -11.59 8.18
N GLN A 233 -20.05 -11.57 7.04
CA GLN A 233 -21.48 -11.89 6.98
C GLN A 233 -21.76 -13.39 6.89
N GLY A 234 -20.72 -14.22 6.81
CA GLY A 234 -20.85 -15.67 6.71
C GLY A 234 -21.26 -16.19 5.33
N GLU A 235 -21.27 -15.34 4.29
CA GLU A 235 -21.56 -15.77 2.92
C GLU A 235 -20.43 -16.66 2.36
N ILE A 236 -19.19 -16.41 2.79
CA ILE A 236 -18.00 -17.22 2.51
C ILE A 236 -17.41 -17.62 3.86
N PRO A 237 -17.64 -18.84 4.36
CA PRO A 237 -17.13 -19.27 5.67
C PRO A 237 -15.61 -19.27 5.80
N ILE A 238 -14.89 -19.53 4.71
CA ILE A 238 -13.42 -19.55 4.68
C ILE A 238 -12.95 -18.67 3.53
N LEU A 239 -12.41 -17.49 3.85
CA LEU A 239 -11.83 -16.59 2.85
C LEU A 239 -10.32 -16.69 2.89
N ILE A 240 -9.67 -16.93 1.74
CA ILE A 240 -8.22 -16.83 1.61
C ILE A 240 -7.89 -15.40 1.16
N ASP A 241 -7.25 -14.64 2.05
CA ASP A 241 -6.96 -13.21 1.82
C ASP A 241 -5.74 -12.79 2.66
N ALA A 242 -5.45 -11.48 2.70
CA ALA A 242 -4.42 -10.90 3.54
C ALA A 242 -4.78 -11.05 5.04
N ASP A 243 -3.81 -11.48 5.83
CA ASP A 243 -3.92 -11.71 7.28
C ASP A 243 -4.43 -10.50 8.05
N PHE A 244 -3.93 -9.28 7.74
CA PHE A 244 -4.33 -8.05 8.41
C PHE A 244 -5.84 -7.74 8.26
N ASN A 245 -6.47 -8.16 7.17
CA ASN A 245 -7.92 -8.06 7.02
C ASN A 245 -8.64 -8.91 8.08
N GLY A 246 -8.17 -10.15 8.29
CA GLY A 246 -8.72 -11.05 9.30
C GLY A 246 -8.51 -10.54 10.72
N HIS A 247 -7.30 -10.08 11.05
CA HIS A 247 -7.00 -9.50 12.37
C HIS A 247 -7.85 -8.27 12.67
N THR A 248 -8.10 -7.42 11.65
CA THR A 248 -8.99 -6.26 11.78
C THR A 248 -10.42 -6.69 12.13
N LEU A 249 -10.96 -7.72 11.46
CA LEU A 249 -12.27 -8.27 11.76
C LEU A 249 -12.33 -8.89 13.17
N THR A 250 -11.32 -9.66 13.55
CA THR A 250 -11.21 -10.25 14.89
C THR A 250 -11.19 -9.16 15.97
N ALA A 251 -10.44 -8.09 15.77
CA ALA A 251 -10.39 -6.95 16.68
C ALA A 251 -11.72 -6.19 16.77
N ALA A 252 -12.51 -6.19 15.70
CA ALA A 252 -13.87 -5.63 15.70
C ALA A 252 -14.87 -6.53 16.46
N GLY A 253 -14.48 -7.75 16.84
CA GLY A 253 -15.30 -8.70 17.58
C GLY A 253 -16.06 -9.69 16.70
N ASP A 254 -15.71 -9.77 15.42
CA ASP A 254 -16.26 -10.78 14.52
C ASP A 254 -15.67 -12.17 14.85
N PRO A 255 -16.40 -13.27 14.63
CA PRO A 255 -15.95 -14.63 14.94
C PRO A 255 -14.96 -15.15 13.87
N ILE A 256 -13.91 -14.39 13.62
CA ILE A 256 -12.90 -14.72 12.60
C ILE A 256 -11.65 -15.26 13.29
N GLU A 257 -11.22 -16.45 12.90
CA GLU A 257 -9.91 -17.01 13.21
C GLU A 257 -9.00 -16.84 12.01
N VAL A 258 -7.81 -16.25 12.23
CA VAL A 258 -6.77 -16.08 11.19
C VAL A 258 -5.82 -17.27 11.29
N VAL A 259 -5.75 -18.07 10.24
CA VAL A 259 -4.94 -19.28 10.17
C VAL A 259 -3.83 -19.10 9.15
N TYR A 260 -2.59 -19.15 9.62
CA TYR A 260 -1.42 -19.24 8.74
C TYR A 260 -1.23 -20.71 8.37
N PRO A 261 -1.23 -21.07 7.06
CA PRO A 261 -1.11 -22.48 6.64
C PRO A 261 0.21 -23.10 7.15
N GLU A 262 0.13 -24.28 7.77
CA GLU A 262 1.29 -25.02 8.32
C GLU A 262 2.29 -25.43 7.24
N ASP A 263 1.81 -25.61 6.00
CA ASP A 263 2.61 -25.97 4.82
C ASP A 263 3.19 -24.76 4.09
N GLY A 264 2.95 -23.54 4.61
CA GLY A 264 3.57 -22.30 4.15
C GLY A 264 2.62 -21.30 3.52
N SER A 265 3.02 -20.05 3.55
CA SER A 265 2.31 -18.90 3.01
C SER A 265 3.23 -17.99 2.17
N LEU A 266 2.70 -16.87 1.69
CA LEU A 266 3.39 -15.90 0.86
C LEU A 266 3.28 -14.50 1.46
N ALA A 267 4.40 -13.78 1.52
CA ALA A 267 4.42 -12.36 1.82
C ALA A 267 3.73 -11.55 0.72
N ILE A 268 2.96 -10.56 1.12
CA ILE A 268 2.31 -9.60 0.23
C ILE A 268 2.77 -8.19 0.58
N PRO A 269 3.99 -7.80 0.16
CA PRO A 269 4.49 -6.47 0.41
C PRO A 269 3.77 -5.45 -0.45
N TYR A 270 3.54 -4.29 0.15
CA TYR A 270 3.05 -3.09 -0.52
C TYR A 270 4.17 -2.07 -0.60
N VAL A 271 4.31 -1.47 -1.77
CA VAL A 271 5.42 -0.58 -2.09
C VAL A 271 4.95 0.81 -2.48
N MET A 272 5.82 1.79 -2.32
CA MET A 272 5.61 3.15 -2.79
C MET A 272 6.71 3.60 -3.72
N SER A 273 6.36 4.56 -4.58
CA SER A 273 7.25 5.19 -5.56
C SER A 273 7.02 6.68 -5.63
N LEU A 274 8.08 7.41 -6.00
CA LEU A 274 7.98 8.79 -6.48
C LEU A 274 7.59 8.76 -7.96
N VAL A 275 6.53 9.46 -8.33
CA VAL A 275 6.08 9.52 -9.73
C VAL A 275 7.07 10.32 -10.57
N ALA A 276 7.34 9.87 -11.80
CA ALA A 276 8.20 10.58 -12.74
C ALA A 276 7.61 11.97 -13.07
N ASP A 277 8.43 13.01 -13.03
CA ASP A 277 8.00 14.40 -13.25
C ASP A 277 6.84 14.85 -12.35
N ALA A 278 6.79 14.38 -11.09
CA ALA A 278 5.77 14.70 -10.10
C ALA A 278 5.52 16.22 -9.99
N PRO A 279 4.27 16.70 -10.01
CA PRO A 279 3.97 18.14 -9.97
C PRO A 279 4.41 18.82 -8.66
N HIS A 280 4.41 18.10 -7.54
CA HIS A 280 4.86 18.57 -6.24
C HIS A 280 5.97 17.64 -5.69
N GLU A 281 7.06 17.49 -6.44
CA GLU A 281 8.12 16.52 -6.17
C GLU A 281 8.64 16.57 -4.72
N GLU A 282 8.89 17.78 -4.19
CA GLU A 282 9.38 17.95 -2.81
C GLU A 282 8.34 17.54 -1.75
N ALA A 283 7.04 17.73 -2.01
CA ALA A 283 5.98 17.22 -1.15
C ALA A 283 5.87 15.70 -1.23
N GLY A 284 6.05 15.14 -2.44
CA GLY A 284 6.13 13.70 -2.66
C GLY A 284 7.28 13.07 -1.88
N LYS A 285 8.48 13.64 -1.95
CA LYS A 285 9.67 13.19 -1.20
C LYS A 285 9.43 13.23 0.31
N ALA A 286 8.91 14.34 0.83
CA ALA A 286 8.60 14.49 2.24
C ALA A 286 7.57 13.42 2.71
N PHE A 287 6.62 13.06 1.86
CA PHE A 287 5.66 12.02 2.17
C PHE A 287 6.30 10.63 2.17
N LEU A 288 7.21 10.34 1.23
CA LEU A 288 7.94 9.09 1.18
C LEU A 288 8.90 8.93 2.38
N ASP A 289 9.54 10.01 2.83
CA ASP A 289 10.32 10.01 4.07
C ASP A 289 9.43 9.70 5.28
N TYR A 290 8.26 10.34 5.35
CA TYR A 290 7.33 10.16 6.46
C TYR A 290 6.79 8.73 6.56
N VAL A 291 6.41 8.08 5.45
CA VAL A 291 5.84 6.72 5.50
C VAL A 291 6.84 5.67 6.00
N LEU A 292 8.14 5.95 5.94
CA LEU A 292 9.18 5.12 6.57
C LEU A 292 9.56 5.60 7.99
N SER A 293 8.98 6.67 8.52
CA SER A 293 9.22 7.10 9.90
C SER A 293 8.71 6.07 10.92
N ASP A 294 9.26 6.09 12.14
CA ASP A 294 8.80 5.21 13.22
C ASP A 294 7.30 5.42 13.52
N GLU A 295 6.82 6.69 13.44
CA GLU A 295 5.41 7.02 13.65
C GLU A 295 4.50 6.39 12.59
N ALA A 296 4.81 6.56 11.32
CA ALA A 296 4.00 6.00 10.24
C ALA A 296 4.02 4.46 10.26
N GLN A 297 5.18 3.85 10.54
CA GLN A 297 5.31 2.40 10.67
C GLN A 297 4.48 1.86 11.85
N ALA A 298 4.45 2.57 12.99
CA ALA A 298 3.59 2.22 14.10
C ALA A 298 2.10 2.37 13.76
N LEU A 299 1.72 3.42 13.02
CA LEU A 299 0.34 3.61 12.54
C LEU A 299 -0.11 2.51 11.59
N PHE A 300 0.74 2.04 10.67
CA PHE A 300 0.43 0.88 9.84
C PHE A 300 0.23 -0.38 10.68
N ALA A 301 1.07 -0.58 11.71
CA ALA A 301 0.94 -1.72 12.62
C ALA A 301 -0.40 -1.74 13.37
N GLU A 302 -1.00 -0.59 13.71
CA GLU A 302 -2.32 -0.52 14.33
C GLU A 302 -3.44 -1.17 13.50
N SER A 303 -3.22 -1.35 12.18
CA SER A 303 -4.09 -2.13 11.29
C SER A 303 -3.54 -3.53 11.00
N TYR A 304 -2.70 -4.05 11.87
CA TYR A 304 -2.11 -5.40 11.79
C TYR A 304 -1.23 -5.63 10.55
N LEU A 305 -0.75 -4.57 9.93
CA LEU A 305 0.28 -4.66 8.89
C LEU A 305 1.64 -4.84 9.55
N LYS A 306 2.43 -5.79 9.07
CA LYS A 306 3.78 -5.97 9.58
C LYS A 306 4.65 -4.81 9.09
N PRO A 307 5.23 -3.99 10.02
CA PRO A 307 6.16 -2.94 9.64
C PRO A 307 7.33 -3.47 8.84
N ILE A 308 7.85 -2.65 7.94
CA ILE A 308 9.00 -3.04 7.12
C ILE A 308 10.33 -2.71 7.80
N ARG A 309 10.30 -1.84 8.80
CA ARG A 309 11.42 -1.46 9.66
C ARG A 309 11.23 -2.03 11.06
N ASP A 310 12.32 -2.15 11.81
CA ASP A 310 12.29 -2.58 13.22
C ASP A 310 11.87 -1.39 14.11
N VAL A 311 10.57 -1.29 14.35
CA VAL A 311 9.96 -0.23 15.16
C VAL A 311 9.23 -0.82 16.37
N GLU A 312 9.09 -0.02 17.44
CA GLU A 312 8.31 -0.42 18.61
C GLU A 312 6.81 -0.40 18.25
N VAL A 313 6.15 -1.54 18.36
CA VAL A 313 4.71 -1.69 18.17
C VAL A 313 4.02 -2.12 19.47
N ASP A 314 2.71 -1.89 19.57
CA ASP A 314 1.95 -2.37 20.73
C ASP A 314 2.12 -3.89 20.90
N PRO A 315 2.48 -4.39 22.09
CA PRO A 315 2.64 -5.82 22.34
C PRO A 315 1.42 -6.66 21.94
N GLN A 316 0.21 -6.13 22.06
CA GLN A 316 -1.02 -6.83 21.66
C GLN A 316 -1.09 -7.03 20.14
N ILE A 317 -0.52 -6.11 19.36
CA ILE A 317 -0.41 -6.24 17.91
C ILE A 317 0.67 -7.25 17.56
N ALA A 318 1.82 -7.20 18.25
CA ALA A 318 2.90 -8.14 18.01
C ALA A 318 2.50 -9.60 18.29
N GLU A 319 1.63 -9.84 19.28
CA GLU A 319 1.14 -11.16 19.68
C GLU A 319 0.23 -11.85 18.65
N VAL A 320 -0.32 -11.12 17.65
CA VAL A 320 -1.18 -11.76 16.63
C VAL A 320 -0.39 -12.53 15.57
N PHE A 321 0.90 -12.22 15.42
CA PHE A 321 1.77 -12.92 14.49
C PHE A 321 2.35 -14.18 15.17
N PRO A 322 2.37 -15.34 14.48
CA PRO A 322 2.99 -16.54 15.05
C PRO A 322 4.50 -16.36 15.22
N ASP A 323 5.08 -17.03 16.24
CA ASP A 323 6.51 -16.98 16.56
C ASP A 323 7.41 -17.40 15.37
N ASP A 324 6.88 -18.25 14.49
CA ASP A 324 7.57 -18.78 13.31
C ASP A 324 7.15 -18.08 11.99
N TYR A 325 6.50 -16.91 12.07
CA TYR A 325 6.01 -16.14 10.92
C TYR A 325 7.05 -16.07 9.78
N ASP A 326 8.28 -15.68 10.07
CA ASP A 326 9.33 -15.50 9.05
C ASP A 326 9.76 -16.84 8.38
N SER A 327 9.46 -17.98 8.99
CA SER A 327 9.69 -19.29 8.39
C SER A 327 8.48 -19.85 7.64
N LEU A 328 7.27 -19.41 8.01
CA LEU A 328 6.03 -19.79 7.35
C LEU A 328 5.77 -18.95 6.11
N VAL A 329 6.14 -17.68 6.13
CA VAL A 329 5.81 -16.71 5.09
C VAL A 329 6.97 -16.54 4.11
N ALA A 330 6.87 -17.19 2.97
CA ALA A 330 7.89 -17.10 1.92
C ALA A 330 7.95 -15.69 1.29
N THR A 331 9.16 -15.22 1.03
CA THR A 331 9.43 -14.01 0.24
C THR A 331 10.09 -14.46 -1.07
N PRO A 332 9.32 -14.69 -2.15
CA PRO A 332 9.85 -15.16 -3.41
C PRO A 332 10.61 -14.05 -4.16
N ASP A 333 11.23 -14.39 -5.29
CA ASP A 333 11.69 -13.40 -6.26
C ASP A 333 10.47 -12.72 -6.92
N PHE A 334 10.10 -11.54 -6.41
CA PHE A 334 8.94 -10.81 -6.91
C PHE A 334 9.13 -10.30 -8.35
N ALA A 335 10.37 -10.09 -8.81
CA ALA A 335 10.65 -9.74 -10.20
C ALA A 335 10.30 -10.93 -11.12
N GLN A 336 10.74 -12.15 -10.76
CA GLN A 336 10.35 -13.34 -11.50
C GLN A 336 8.84 -13.59 -11.41
N MET A 337 8.24 -13.41 -10.22
CA MET A 337 6.80 -13.55 -10.03
C MET A 337 6.01 -12.62 -10.96
N GLN A 338 6.46 -11.37 -11.14
CA GLN A 338 5.86 -10.42 -12.09
C GLN A 338 6.06 -10.87 -13.55
N GLN A 339 7.26 -11.35 -13.91
CA GLN A 339 7.57 -11.78 -15.29
C GLN A 339 6.71 -12.97 -15.75
N VAL A 340 6.42 -13.92 -14.87
CA VAL A 340 5.64 -15.12 -15.20
C VAL A 340 4.13 -14.91 -15.07
N GLN A 341 3.69 -13.80 -14.49
CA GLN A 341 2.28 -13.55 -14.18
C GLN A 341 1.35 -13.69 -15.39
N GLU A 342 1.71 -13.08 -16.53
CA GLU A 342 0.88 -13.11 -17.74
C GLU A 342 0.65 -14.53 -18.23
N ASP A 343 1.71 -15.33 -18.31
CA ASP A 343 1.64 -16.74 -18.75
C ASP A 343 0.84 -17.59 -17.78
N VAL A 344 1.04 -17.40 -16.47
CA VAL A 344 0.29 -18.13 -15.43
C VAL A 344 -1.19 -17.78 -15.50
N MET A 345 -1.54 -16.49 -15.66
CA MET A 345 -2.93 -16.05 -15.78
C MET A 345 -3.59 -16.58 -17.05
N ALA A 346 -2.88 -16.62 -18.18
CA ALA A 346 -3.37 -17.23 -19.41
C ALA A 346 -3.66 -18.74 -19.24
N ARG A 347 -2.79 -19.46 -18.52
CA ARG A 347 -3.00 -20.87 -18.18
C ARG A 347 -4.20 -21.02 -17.22
N TYR A 348 -4.29 -20.21 -16.18
CA TYR A 348 -5.43 -20.23 -15.25
C TYR A 348 -6.75 -20.02 -15.98
N GLN A 349 -6.83 -19.04 -16.89
CA GLN A 349 -8.01 -18.82 -17.73
C GLN A 349 -8.37 -20.05 -18.58
N ALA A 350 -7.38 -20.63 -19.25
CA ALA A 350 -7.62 -21.76 -20.15
C ALA A 350 -7.92 -23.08 -19.44
N GLU A 351 -7.22 -23.37 -18.34
CA GLU A 351 -7.29 -24.67 -17.66
C GLU A 351 -8.36 -24.68 -16.56
N ILE A 352 -8.62 -23.52 -15.91
CA ILE A 352 -9.52 -23.44 -14.77
C ILE A 352 -10.85 -22.78 -15.14
N LEU A 353 -10.84 -21.63 -15.81
CA LEU A 353 -12.09 -20.91 -16.10
C LEU A 353 -12.79 -21.46 -17.36
N GLY A 354 -12.05 -21.94 -18.36
CA GLY A 354 -12.55 -22.61 -19.56
C GLY A 354 -12.85 -21.70 -20.71
#